data_1bee26479761a7f6d6b3a7ed2f63430f
#
_entry.id   1bee26479761a7f6d6b3a7ed2f63430f
#
_cell.length_a   1.000
_cell.length_b   1.000
_cell.length_c   1.000
_cell.angle_alpha   90.00
_cell.angle_beta   90.00
_cell.angle_gamma   90.00
#
_symmetry.space_group_name_H-M   'P 1'
#
loop_
_entity.id
_entity.type
_entity.pdbx_description
1 polymer ?
#
loop_
_entity_poly.entity_id
_entity_poly.type
_entity_poly.pdbx_seq_one_letter_code
_entity_poly.pdbx_strand_id
1 'polypeptide(L)'
;MIEAIKSASKIPIEFKNKSEDSNLANGAKGYYSPTTDQIVVNKDLDDIHTAKTLIHEYAQSILHKQTDKDRSQREIEAESLAFVICDHFGLDTSEYSFGYIASYANNDSKELKEILNNIQSAAHEMIEQLEPIYKEKSLPFSHRMIQVLALPLEKSK
;
A
#
# COMPACT_ATOMS: atom_id res chain seq x y z
N MET A 1 -7.37 -8.08 0.60
CA MET A 1 -6.43 -6.95 0.41
C MET A 1 -4.97 -7.40 0.36
N ILE A 2 -4.45 -8.11 1.36
CA ILE A 2 -3.04 -8.58 1.41
C ILE A 2 -2.62 -9.27 0.11
N GLU A 3 -3.39 -10.25 -0.36
CA GLU A 3 -3.11 -10.98 -1.60
C GLU A 3 -3.24 -10.11 -2.86
N ALA A 4 -4.08 -9.08 -2.85
CA ALA A 4 -4.17 -8.13 -3.96
C ALA A 4 -2.88 -7.30 -4.09
N ILE A 5 -2.38 -6.78 -2.97
CA ILE A 5 -1.11 -6.01 -2.95
C ILE A 5 0.06 -6.90 -3.35
N LYS A 6 0.17 -8.12 -2.81
CA LYS A 6 1.22 -9.08 -3.18
C LYS A 6 1.21 -9.40 -4.68
N SER A 7 0.03 -9.46 -5.28
CA SER A 7 -0.11 -9.73 -6.72
C SER A 7 0.17 -8.51 -7.59
N ALA A 8 -0.16 -7.30 -7.12
CA ALA A 8 0.06 -6.05 -7.85
C ALA A 8 1.50 -5.53 -7.72
N SER A 9 2.17 -5.83 -6.60
CA SER A 9 3.50 -5.30 -6.31
C SER A 9 4.54 -5.81 -7.30
N LYS A 10 5.28 -4.84 -7.88
CA LYS A 10 6.44 -5.11 -8.74
C LYS A 10 7.74 -5.32 -7.95
N ILE A 11 7.71 -5.04 -6.66
CA ILE A 11 8.85 -5.19 -5.75
C ILE A 11 8.61 -6.35 -4.79
N PRO A 12 9.67 -7.03 -4.33
CA PRO A 12 9.56 -8.12 -3.37
C PRO A 12 8.89 -7.69 -2.07
N ILE A 13 8.01 -8.54 -1.54
CA ILE A 13 7.40 -8.38 -0.22
C ILE A 13 7.81 -9.59 0.62
N GLU A 14 8.48 -9.34 1.73
CA GLU A 14 8.93 -10.35 2.67
C GLU A 14 8.20 -10.22 4.01
N PHE A 15 7.87 -11.36 4.60
CA PHE A 15 7.30 -11.44 5.94
C PHE A 15 8.33 -12.03 6.88
N LYS A 16 8.73 -11.28 7.92
CA LYS A 16 9.77 -11.66 8.88
C LYS A 16 9.28 -11.56 10.32
N ASN A 17 9.91 -12.32 11.20
CA ASN A 17 9.78 -12.14 12.64
C ASN A 17 10.68 -11.00 13.13
N LYS A 18 10.38 -10.51 14.32
CA LYS A 18 11.24 -9.55 15.04
C LYS A 18 12.66 -10.09 15.31
N SER A 19 12.81 -11.41 15.43
CA SER A 19 14.11 -12.06 15.63
C SER A 19 14.98 -12.14 14.37
N GLU A 20 14.37 -11.96 13.20
CA GLU A 20 15.01 -12.09 11.87
C GLU A 20 15.39 -10.73 11.29
N ASP A 21 14.88 -9.62 11.88
CA ASP A 21 15.05 -8.28 11.34
C ASP A 21 15.18 -7.23 12.44
N SER A 22 16.24 -6.42 12.38
CA SER A 22 16.56 -5.42 13.39
C SER A 22 15.56 -4.26 13.45
N ASN A 23 14.97 -3.86 12.31
CA ASN A 23 13.98 -2.80 12.29
C ASN A 23 12.69 -3.26 12.97
N LEU A 24 12.26 -4.49 12.69
CA LEU A 24 11.10 -5.10 13.34
C LEU A 24 11.36 -5.33 14.84
N ALA A 25 12.58 -5.71 15.22
CA ALA A 25 12.98 -5.83 16.63
C ALA A 25 12.86 -4.49 17.38
N ASN A 26 13.14 -3.37 16.71
CA ASN A 26 13.01 -2.01 17.23
C ASN A 26 11.58 -1.44 17.17
N GLY A 27 10.58 -2.28 16.86
CA GLY A 27 9.17 -1.94 16.95
C GLY A 27 8.48 -1.53 15.64
N ALA A 28 9.18 -1.54 14.51
CA ALA A 28 8.54 -1.31 13.22
C ALA A 28 7.51 -2.42 12.93
N LYS A 29 6.34 -2.03 12.41
CA LYS A 29 5.34 -2.98 11.89
C LYS A 29 5.75 -3.53 10.52
N GLY A 30 6.40 -2.70 9.73
CA GLY A 30 6.99 -2.97 8.42
C GLY A 30 7.84 -1.80 7.99
N TYR A 31 8.47 -1.91 6.82
CA TYR A 31 9.20 -0.83 6.19
C TYR A 31 9.44 -1.10 4.71
N TYR A 32 9.50 -0.03 3.92
CA TYR A 32 10.05 -0.04 2.57
C TYR A 32 11.53 0.34 2.62
N SER A 33 12.37 -0.43 1.95
CA SER A 33 13.81 -0.16 1.79
C SER A 33 14.11 0.32 0.36
N PRO A 34 14.39 1.62 0.14
CA PRO A 34 14.76 2.10 -1.19
C PRO A 34 16.08 1.51 -1.71
N THR A 35 16.99 1.13 -0.80
CA THR A 35 18.30 0.57 -1.15
C THR A 35 18.18 -0.82 -1.77
N THR A 36 17.29 -1.66 -1.24
CA THR A 36 17.06 -3.03 -1.73
C THR A 36 15.82 -3.15 -2.60
N ASP A 37 15.04 -2.07 -2.71
CA ASP A 37 13.76 -1.98 -3.43
C ASP A 37 12.81 -3.11 -3.01
N GLN A 38 12.59 -3.24 -1.70
CA GLN A 38 11.74 -4.28 -1.12
C GLN A 38 10.91 -3.78 0.06
N ILE A 39 9.80 -4.43 0.32
CA ILE A 39 8.95 -4.23 1.50
C ILE A 39 9.16 -5.39 2.45
N VAL A 40 9.35 -5.09 3.72
CA VAL A 40 9.38 -6.08 4.81
C VAL A 40 8.24 -5.80 5.77
N VAL A 41 7.49 -6.84 6.16
CA VAL A 41 6.35 -6.73 7.09
C VAL A 41 6.52 -7.74 8.22
N ASN A 42 6.20 -7.32 9.42
CA ASN A 42 6.18 -8.21 10.58
C ASN A 42 5.04 -9.24 10.43
N LYS A 43 5.38 -10.51 10.40
CA LYS A 43 4.44 -11.62 10.22
C LYS A 43 3.54 -11.91 11.44
N ASP A 44 3.86 -11.30 12.58
CA ASP A 44 3.10 -11.50 13.82
C ASP A 44 1.91 -10.50 13.95
N LEU A 45 1.68 -9.66 12.93
CA LEU A 45 0.53 -8.76 12.86
C LEU A 45 -0.74 -9.54 12.50
N ASP A 46 -1.89 -9.10 13.00
CA ASP A 46 -3.19 -9.55 12.49
C ASP A 46 -3.44 -9.07 11.05
N ASP A 47 -4.47 -9.58 10.41
CA ASP A 47 -4.76 -9.33 9.00
C ASP A 47 -5.03 -7.84 8.70
N ILE A 48 -5.69 -7.11 9.61
CA ILE A 48 -6.00 -5.69 9.43
C ILE A 48 -4.74 -4.87 9.51
N HIS A 49 -3.92 -5.07 10.53
CA HIS A 49 -2.64 -4.38 10.69
C HIS A 49 -1.67 -4.74 9.57
N THR A 50 -1.64 -5.99 9.14
CA THR A 50 -0.85 -6.43 7.97
C THR A 50 -1.26 -5.70 6.70
N ALA A 51 -2.58 -5.62 6.42
CA ALA A 51 -3.08 -4.93 5.23
C ALA A 51 -2.73 -3.44 5.26
N LYS A 52 -2.96 -2.76 6.38
CA LYS A 52 -2.63 -1.34 6.56
C LYS A 52 -1.14 -1.08 6.39
N THR A 53 -0.29 -1.88 7.02
CA THR A 53 1.17 -1.77 6.90
C THR A 53 1.61 -1.97 5.46
N LEU A 54 1.11 -2.99 4.77
CA LEU A 54 1.42 -3.22 3.36
C LEU A 54 0.99 -2.05 2.46
N ILE A 55 -0.18 -1.48 2.68
CA ILE A 55 -0.65 -0.31 1.92
C ILE A 55 0.29 0.87 2.14
N HIS A 56 0.66 1.15 3.40
CA HIS A 56 1.57 2.23 3.75
C HIS A 56 2.95 2.06 3.11
N GLU A 57 3.56 0.89 3.23
CA GLU A 57 4.89 0.63 2.66
C GLU A 57 4.86 0.58 1.12
N TYR A 58 3.76 0.11 0.54
CA TYR A 58 3.57 0.17 -0.91
C TYR A 58 3.40 1.62 -1.38
N ALA A 59 2.68 2.46 -0.64
CA ALA A 59 2.61 3.90 -0.89
C ALA A 59 4.00 4.56 -0.83
N GLN A 60 4.82 4.22 0.17
CA GLN A 60 6.22 4.67 0.25
C GLN A 60 7.02 4.30 -1.01
N SER A 61 6.86 3.07 -1.51
CA SER A 61 7.58 2.60 -2.69
C SER A 61 7.16 3.28 -3.99
N ILE A 62 5.90 3.71 -4.10
CA ILE A 62 5.38 4.44 -5.27
C ILE A 62 5.81 5.91 -5.23
N LEU A 63 5.62 6.57 -4.08
CA LEU A 63 5.83 8.01 -3.93
C LEU A 63 7.29 8.39 -3.74
N HIS A 64 8.10 7.55 -3.10
CA HIS A 64 9.37 7.96 -2.51
C HIS A 64 10.58 7.12 -2.93
N LYS A 65 10.48 6.36 -3.99
CA LYS A 65 11.60 5.56 -4.51
C LYS A 65 12.83 6.41 -4.87
N GLN A 66 12.60 7.60 -5.43
CA GLN A 66 13.63 8.58 -5.77
C GLN A 66 13.11 9.98 -5.41
N THR A 67 13.38 10.43 -4.21
CA THR A 67 12.92 11.74 -3.73
C THR A 67 13.96 12.36 -2.79
N ASP A 68 14.06 13.67 -2.82
CA ASP A 68 14.82 14.51 -1.89
C ASP A 68 13.97 15.02 -0.72
N LYS A 69 12.67 14.66 -0.67
CA LYS A 69 11.77 15.04 0.42
C LYS A 69 12.30 14.53 1.76
N ASP A 70 12.13 15.34 2.79
CA ASP A 70 12.46 14.91 4.14
C ASP A 70 11.57 13.77 4.64
N ARG A 71 11.97 13.16 5.75
CA ARG A 71 11.23 12.03 6.31
C ARG A 71 9.80 12.39 6.69
N SER A 72 9.59 13.58 7.27
CA SER A 72 8.27 14.02 7.72
C SER A 72 7.30 14.17 6.56
N GLN A 73 7.73 14.80 5.46
CA GLN A 73 6.93 14.94 4.25
C GLN A 73 6.56 13.57 3.65
N ARG A 74 7.53 12.64 3.59
CA ARG A 74 7.29 11.29 3.09
C ARG A 74 6.26 10.53 3.92
N GLU A 75 6.37 10.59 5.25
CA GLU A 75 5.42 9.94 6.14
C GLU A 75 4.00 10.49 5.98
N ILE A 76 3.84 11.82 5.85
CA ILE A 76 2.53 12.45 5.65
C ILE A 76 1.91 12.00 4.33
N GLU A 77 2.66 12.00 3.25
CA GLU A 77 2.16 11.57 1.94
C GLU A 77 1.77 10.08 1.95
N ALA A 78 2.61 9.21 2.50
CA ALA A 78 2.33 7.78 2.58
C ALA A 78 1.13 7.47 3.48
N GLU A 79 1.03 8.12 4.64
CA GLU A 79 -0.09 7.96 5.56
C GLU A 79 -1.40 8.43 4.93
N SER A 80 -1.38 9.57 4.25
CA SER A 80 -2.55 10.13 3.57
C SER A 80 -3.01 9.23 2.42
N LEU A 81 -2.07 8.73 1.61
CA LEU A 81 -2.39 7.78 0.54
C LEU A 81 -2.94 6.48 1.12
N ALA A 82 -2.31 5.94 2.17
CA ALA A 82 -2.77 4.72 2.81
C ALA A 82 -4.19 4.87 3.39
N PHE A 83 -4.51 6.03 3.98
CA PHE A 83 -5.87 6.32 4.42
C PHE A 83 -6.88 6.25 3.26
N VAL A 84 -6.61 6.95 2.16
CA VAL A 84 -7.51 6.96 0.98
C VAL A 84 -7.74 5.56 0.43
N ILE A 85 -6.67 4.76 0.33
CA ILE A 85 -6.76 3.38 -0.17
C ILE A 85 -7.54 2.49 0.81
N CYS A 86 -7.25 2.58 2.11
CA CYS A 86 -7.99 1.81 3.12
C CYS A 86 -9.48 2.14 3.11
N ASP A 87 -9.84 3.44 3.07
CA ASP A 87 -11.23 3.89 3.01
C ASP A 87 -11.93 3.37 1.75
N HIS A 88 -11.30 3.49 0.58
CA HIS A 88 -11.83 3.00 -0.70
C HIS A 88 -12.18 1.50 -0.66
N PHE A 89 -11.35 0.69 -0.01
CA PHE A 89 -11.56 -0.76 0.10
C PHE A 89 -12.33 -1.18 1.36
N GLY A 90 -12.86 -0.24 2.12
CA GLY A 90 -13.68 -0.50 3.31
C GLY A 90 -12.89 -1.09 4.49
N LEU A 91 -11.60 -0.81 4.59
CA LEU A 91 -10.78 -1.14 5.76
C LEU A 91 -10.98 -0.09 6.85
N ASP A 92 -10.93 -0.52 8.11
CA ASP A 92 -11.02 0.40 9.25
C ASP A 92 -9.87 1.41 9.23
N THR A 93 -10.22 2.70 9.16
CA THR A 93 -9.30 3.83 9.09
C THR A 93 -9.16 4.60 10.40
N SER A 94 -9.74 4.11 11.49
CA SER A 94 -9.78 4.80 12.80
C SER A 94 -8.42 5.14 13.39
N GLU A 95 -7.36 4.42 13.00
CA GLU A 95 -5.98 4.68 13.44
C GLU A 95 -5.28 5.80 12.65
N TYR A 96 -5.85 6.24 11.51
CA TYR A 96 -5.26 7.31 10.70
C TYR A 96 -5.70 8.68 11.22
N SER A 97 -4.74 9.56 11.43
CA SER A 97 -4.97 10.90 11.94
C SER A 97 -4.59 11.97 10.91
N PHE A 98 -5.57 12.78 10.51
CA PHE A 98 -5.33 13.94 9.65
C PHE A 98 -4.69 15.14 10.35
N GLY A 99 -4.35 15.04 11.63
CA GLY A 99 -3.72 16.12 12.38
C GLY A 99 -2.45 16.67 11.71
N TYR A 100 -1.72 15.84 11.02
CA TYR A 100 -0.53 16.22 10.26
C TYR A 100 -0.85 17.05 9.02
N ILE A 101 -1.86 16.66 8.22
CA ILE A 101 -2.25 17.42 7.02
C ILE A 101 -2.73 18.83 7.42
N ALA A 102 -3.50 18.94 8.51
CA ALA A 102 -3.96 20.21 9.03
C ALA A 102 -2.81 21.13 9.50
N SER A 103 -1.72 20.57 10.03
CA SER A 103 -0.55 21.36 10.43
C SER A 103 0.23 21.91 9.24
N TYR A 104 0.29 21.17 8.13
CA TYR A 104 0.88 21.64 6.87
C TYR A 104 0.03 22.69 6.17
N ALA A 105 -1.30 22.58 6.22
CA ALA A 105 -2.22 23.54 5.62
C ALA A 105 -2.06 24.97 6.14
N ASN A 106 -1.47 25.14 7.31
CA ASN A 106 -1.25 26.46 7.92
C ASN A 106 0.03 27.15 7.45
N ASN A 107 0.96 26.46 6.74
CA ASN A 107 2.28 27.00 6.46
C ASN A 107 2.53 27.39 4.99
N ASP A 108 2.05 26.64 3.99
CA ASP A 108 2.16 27.01 2.56
C ASP A 108 1.07 26.35 1.72
N SER A 109 0.21 27.17 1.11
CA SER A 109 -0.88 26.70 0.26
C SER A 109 -0.41 26.07 -1.07
N LYS A 110 0.80 26.38 -1.52
CA LYS A 110 1.38 25.82 -2.76
C LYS A 110 1.92 24.41 -2.51
N GLU A 111 2.67 24.24 -1.42
CA GLU A 111 3.19 22.95 -1.01
C GLU A 111 2.05 21.97 -0.70
N LEU A 112 1.01 22.41 -0.02
CA LEU A 112 -0.17 21.60 0.24
C LEU A 112 -0.85 21.14 -1.06
N LYS A 113 -1.00 22.01 -2.05
CA LYS A 113 -1.57 21.63 -3.35
C LYS A 113 -0.75 20.57 -4.07
N GLU A 114 0.57 20.69 -4.02
CA GLU A 114 1.48 19.71 -4.61
C GLU A 114 1.34 18.35 -3.93
N ILE A 115 1.34 18.32 -2.61
CA ILE A 115 1.12 17.09 -1.82
C ILE A 115 -0.22 16.44 -2.18
N LEU A 116 -1.32 17.22 -2.20
CA LEU A 116 -2.64 16.70 -2.53
C LEU A 116 -2.73 16.17 -3.97
N ASN A 117 -2.10 16.83 -4.94
CA ASN A 117 -2.05 16.36 -6.31
C ASN A 117 -1.28 15.03 -6.43
N ASN A 118 -0.16 14.91 -5.73
CA ASN A 118 0.64 13.68 -5.71
C ASN A 118 -0.16 12.52 -5.10
N ILE A 119 -0.83 12.77 -3.97
CA ILE A 119 -1.69 11.76 -3.32
C ILE A 119 -2.84 11.35 -4.24
N GLN A 120 -3.52 12.30 -4.88
CA GLN A 120 -4.63 12.02 -5.79
C GLN A 120 -4.19 11.16 -6.97
N SER A 121 -3.08 11.50 -7.63
CA SER A 121 -2.55 10.75 -8.77
C SER A 121 -2.12 9.34 -8.36
N ALA A 122 -1.40 9.21 -7.24
CA ALA A 122 -0.97 7.92 -6.72
C ALA A 122 -2.15 7.05 -6.25
N ALA A 123 -3.18 7.65 -5.63
CA ALA A 123 -4.38 6.93 -5.23
C ALA A 123 -5.13 6.37 -6.44
N HIS A 124 -5.30 7.18 -7.49
CA HIS A 124 -5.93 6.74 -8.74
C HIS A 124 -5.19 5.55 -9.35
N GLU A 125 -3.86 5.67 -9.52
CA GLU A 125 -3.02 4.60 -10.05
C GLU A 125 -3.09 3.32 -9.19
N MET A 126 -3.00 3.45 -7.88
CA MET A 126 -3.03 2.33 -6.95
C MET A 126 -4.40 1.63 -6.93
N ILE A 127 -5.50 2.39 -6.97
CA ILE A 127 -6.86 1.85 -7.04
C ILE A 127 -7.06 1.09 -8.36
N GLU A 128 -6.66 1.67 -9.51
CA GLU A 128 -6.76 1.00 -10.80
C GLU A 128 -6.00 -0.33 -10.85
N GLN A 129 -4.85 -0.40 -10.18
CA GLN A 129 -4.06 -1.63 -10.10
C GLN A 129 -4.68 -2.67 -9.16
N LEU A 130 -5.16 -2.25 -7.99
CA LEU A 130 -5.62 -3.16 -6.94
C LEU A 130 -7.07 -3.64 -7.12
N GLU A 131 -7.95 -2.78 -7.64
CA GLU A 131 -9.39 -3.06 -7.67
C GLU A 131 -9.77 -4.32 -8.48
N PRO A 132 -9.22 -4.56 -9.68
CA PRO A 132 -9.51 -5.77 -10.43
C PRO A 132 -9.08 -7.04 -9.70
N ILE A 133 -7.88 -7.01 -9.09
CA ILE A 133 -7.32 -8.15 -8.36
C ILE A 133 -8.11 -8.39 -7.08
N TYR A 134 -8.47 -7.32 -6.37
CA TYR A 134 -9.25 -7.40 -5.13
C TYR A 134 -10.64 -7.98 -5.39
N LYS A 135 -11.34 -7.54 -6.44
CA LYS A 135 -12.64 -8.06 -6.86
C LYS A 135 -12.56 -9.54 -7.23
N GLU A 136 -11.56 -9.94 -8.04
CA GLU A 136 -11.36 -11.34 -8.41
C GLU A 136 -11.13 -12.23 -7.19
N LYS A 137 -10.25 -11.81 -6.27
CA LYS A 137 -9.93 -12.58 -5.06
C LYS A 137 -11.06 -12.58 -4.02
N SER A 138 -11.97 -11.63 -4.06
CA SER A 138 -13.16 -11.56 -3.20
C SER A 138 -14.30 -12.44 -3.69
N LEU A 139 -14.26 -12.95 -4.94
CA LEU A 139 -15.27 -13.85 -5.46
C LEU A 139 -15.20 -15.22 -4.77
N PRO A 140 -16.36 -15.89 -4.54
CA PRO A 140 -16.40 -17.28 -4.10
C PRO A 140 -15.58 -18.17 -5.03
N PHE A 141 -14.96 -19.21 -4.48
CA PHE A 141 -14.12 -20.16 -5.24
C PHE A 141 -14.82 -20.71 -6.49
N SER A 142 -16.14 -21.03 -6.37
CA SER A 142 -16.96 -21.49 -7.48
C SER A 142 -17.02 -20.49 -8.66
N HIS A 143 -17.12 -19.20 -8.39
CA HIS A 143 -17.14 -18.17 -9.44
C HIS A 143 -15.76 -18.00 -10.10
N ARG A 144 -14.67 -18.09 -9.33
CA ARG A 144 -13.30 -18.04 -9.87
C ARG A 144 -13.02 -19.22 -10.81
N MET A 145 -13.48 -20.41 -10.46
CA MET A 145 -13.34 -21.60 -11.32
C MET A 145 -14.11 -21.45 -12.64
N ILE A 146 -15.30 -20.87 -12.62
CA ILE A 146 -16.10 -20.63 -13.84
C ILE A 146 -15.36 -19.67 -14.78
N GLN A 147 -14.75 -18.61 -14.27
CA GLN A 147 -13.97 -17.67 -15.09
C GLN A 147 -12.75 -18.33 -15.73
N VAL A 148 -12.02 -19.18 -14.99
CA VAL A 148 -10.88 -19.92 -15.53
C VAL A 148 -11.29 -20.90 -16.62
N LEU A 149 -12.42 -21.59 -16.46
CA LEU A 149 -12.96 -22.54 -17.43
C LEU A 149 -13.56 -21.87 -18.67
N ALA A 150 -13.96 -20.58 -18.57
CA ALA A 150 -14.52 -19.79 -19.66
C ALA A 150 -13.45 -19.11 -20.53
N LEU A 151 -12.16 -19.19 -20.15
CA LEU A 151 -11.07 -18.67 -21.00
C LEU A 151 -10.98 -19.55 -22.27
N PRO A 152 -10.94 -18.94 -23.47
CA PRO A 152 -10.73 -19.69 -24.69
C PRO A 152 -9.38 -20.42 -24.63
N LEU A 153 -9.39 -21.73 -24.85
CA LEU A 153 -8.17 -22.52 -25.05
C LEU A 153 -7.43 -21.91 -26.24
N GLU A 154 -6.33 -21.23 -26.00
CA GLU A 154 -5.47 -20.78 -27.08
C GLU A 154 -5.04 -22.03 -27.88
N LYS A 155 -5.53 -22.08 -29.12
CA LYS A 155 -5.12 -23.13 -30.05
C LYS A 155 -3.65 -22.95 -30.34
N SER A 156 -2.82 -23.80 -29.72
CA SER A 156 -1.43 -23.98 -30.14
C SER A 156 -1.39 -24.25 -31.63
N LYS A 157 -0.79 -23.35 -32.37
CA LYS A 157 -0.37 -23.58 -33.74
C LYS A 157 1.06 -24.04 -33.76
#